data_341ff95020ee152fdbc20447a468d0fc
#
_entry.id   341ff95020ee152fdbc20447a468d0fc
#
_cell.length_a   1.000
_cell.length_b   1.000
_cell.length_c   1.000
_cell.angle_alpha   90.00
_cell.angle_beta   90.00
_cell.angle_gamma   90.00
#
_symmetry.space_group_name_H-M   'P 1'
#
loop_
_entity.id
_entity.type
_entity.pdbx_description
1 polymer ?
#
loop_
_entity_poly.entity_id
_entity_poly.type
_entity_poly.pdbx_seq_one_letter_code
_entity_poly.pdbx_strand_id
1 'polypeptide(L)'
;MNESKLTSFLAIDLGATSGRAILGTIENNRLEMKEVNRFTNPIIDVNGRLYWDLFHLYVEIVKSLKEIQHQGIEIASVGIDTWGVDFVSFGKDGEPLRMPYSYRDTHTFPAPEKFFNKVLSKKETYLKTGIQIMNFNSLFQLFTQHEDNNPV
;
A
#
# COMPACT_ATOMS: atom_id res chain seq x y z
N MET A 1 3.10 -14.59 -41.94
CA MET A 1 4.01 -14.10 -40.92
C MET A 1 3.14 -13.73 -39.70
N ASN A 2 3.25 -14.46 -38.59
CA ASN A 2 2.54 -14.06 -37.38
C ASN A 2 3.20 -12.75 -36.89
N GLU A 3 2.49 -11.64 -36.98
CA GLU A 3 2.90 -10.42 -36.28
C GLU A 3 3.02 -10.78 -34.81
N SER A 4 4.21 -10.66 -34.24
CA SER A 4 4.41 -10.83 -32.81
C SER A 4 3.60 -9.74 -32.12
N LYS A 5 2.50 -10.13 -31.45
CA LYS A 5 1.61 -9.18 -30.79
C LYS A 5 2.39 -8.58 -29.61
N LEU A 6 2.75 -7.30 -29.75
CA LEU A 6 3.34 -6.54 -28.66
C LEU A 6 2.31 -6.45 -27.52
N THR A 7 2.68 -6.89 -26.33
CA THR A 7 1.79 -6.85 -25.17
C THR A 7 2.47 -6.07 -24.05
N SER A 8 1.82 -4.99 -23.61
CA SER A 8 2.35 -4.11 -22.58
C SER A 8 1.53 -4.17 -21.30
N PHE A 9 2.21 -4.01 -20.16
CA PHE A 9 1.66 -4.06 -18.81
C PHE A 9 2.21 -2.87 -18.01
N LEU A 10 1.42 -2.32 -17.10
CA LEU A 10 1.89 -1.29 -16.17
C LEU A 10 2.00 -1.89 -14.76
N ALA A 11 3.19 -1.88 -14.20
CA ALA A 11 3.46 -2.25 -12.81
C ALA A 11 3.67 -0.99 -11.96
N ILE A 12 2.90 -0.84 -10.89
CA ILE A 12 3.04 0.22 -9.89
C ILE A 12 3.61 -0.42 -8.63
N ASP A 13 4.80 0.02 -8.23
CA ASP A 13 5.50 -0.41 -7.01
C ASP A 13 5.48 0.76 -6.02
N LEU A 14 4.64 0.65 -4.98
CA LEU A 14 4.49 1.64 -3.93
C LEU A 14 5.39 1.27 -2.74
N GLY A 15 6.56 1.86 -2.65
CA GLY A 15 7.45 1.69 -1.51
C GLY A 15 7.18 2.69 -0.38
N ALA A 16 7.69 2.41 0.81
CA ALA A 16 7.51 3.26 2.01
C ALA A 16 8.19 4.64 1.93
N THR A 17 9.07 4.88 0.96
CA THR A 17 9.77 6.16 0.79
C THR A 17 9.58 6.74 -0.61
N SER A 18 9.35 5.88 -1.60
CA SER A 18 9.13 6.28 -2.99
C SER A 18 8.33 5.22 -3.73
N GLY A 19 7.57 5.64 -4.70
CA GLY A 19 6.89 4.77 -5.65
C GLY A 19 7.46 4.92 -7.06
N ARG A 20 7.15 3.96 -7.90
CA ARG A 20 7.50 3.97 -9.33
C ARG A 20 6.47 3.23 -10.16
N ALA A 21 6.31 3.70 -11.38
CA ALA A 21 5.53 3.05 -12.42
C ALA A 21 6.47 2.54 -13.50
N ILE A 22 6.35 1.27 -13.85
CA ILE A 22 7.20 0.59 -14.82
C ILE A 22 6.31 0.02 -15.92
N LEU A 23 6.55 0.43 -17.16
CA LEU A 23 6.01 -0.20 -18.33
C LEU A 23 6.82 -1.46 -18.66
N GLY A 24 6.19 -2.61 -18.60
CA GLY A 24 6.74 -3.88 -19.06
C GLY A 24 6.16 -4.23 -20.43
N THR A 25 6.99 -4.48 -21.41
CA THR A 25 6.57 -4.86 -22.76
C THR A 25 7.16 -6.23 -23.12
N ILE A 26 6.31 -7.14 -23.55
CA ILE A 26 6.74 -8.47 -23.99
C ILE A 26 6.72 -8.50 -25.51
N GLU A 27 7.88 -8.75 -26.08
CA GLU A 27 8.08 -8.95 -27.50
C GLU A 27 9.03 -10.16 -27.73
N ASN A 28 8.65 -11.09 -28.61
CA ASN A 28 9.46 -12.27 -28.93
C ASN A 28 9.96 -13.05 -27.70
N ASN A 29 9.09 -13.23 -26.67
CA ASN A 29 9.42 -13.85 -25.38
C ASN A 29 10.50 -13.10 -24.55
N ARG A 30 10.72 -11.85 -24.82
CA ARG A 30 11.60 -10.99 -24.04
C ARG A 30 10.80 -9.91 -23.34
N LEU A 31 11.10 -9.69 -22.09
CA LEU A 31 10.53 -8.58 -21.30
C LEU A 31 11.48 -7.39 -21.37
N GLU A 32 10.96 -6.26 -21.86
CA GLU A 32 11.62 -4.97 -21.74
C GLU A 32 10.89 -4.14 -20.67
N MET A 33 11.65 -3.43 -19.85
CA MET A 33 11.11 -2.61 -18.76
C MET A 33 11.59 -1.17 -18.90
N LYS A 34 10.65 -0.22 -18.82
CA LYS A 34 10.91 1.22 -18.86
C LYS A 34 10.25 1.89 -17.67
N GLU A 35 11.00 2.63 -16.87
CA GLU A 35 10.42 3.49 -15.83
C GLU A 35 9.67 4.64 -16.49
N VAL A 36 8.38 4.79 -16.12
CA VAL A 36 7.46 5.79 -16.64
C VAL A 36 7.38 6.99 -15.71
N ASN A 37 7.32 6.71 -14.41
CA ASN A 37 7.22 7.73 -13.37
C ASN A 37 7.92 7.24 -12.09
N ARG A 38 8.53 8.17 -11.39
CA ARG A 38 9.07 7.96 -10.04
C ARG A 38 8.65 9.13 -9.16
N PHE A 39 8.18 8.83 -7.97
CA PHE A 39 7.66 9.83 -7.05
C PHE A 39 8.07 9.50 -5.61
N THR A 40 8.09 10.51 -4.77
CA THR A 40 8.28 10.34 -3.33
C THR A 40 6.97 9.90 -2.68
N ASN A 41 7.08 9.17 -1.57
CA ASN A 41 5.94 8.83 -0.72
C ASN A 41 6.11 9.55 0.63
N PRO A 42 5.62 10.79 0.75
CA PRO A 42 5.78 11.57 1.96
C PRO A 42 4.92 11.05 3.11
N ILE A 43 5.45 11.15 4.32
CA ILE A 43 4.68 11.00 5.55
C ILE A 43 4.22 12.38 5.97
N ILE A 44 2.93 12.51 6.31
CA ILE A 44 2.33 13.74 6.79
C ILE A 44 2.28 13.69 8.31
N ASP A 45 2.87 14.69 8.97
CA ASP A 45 2.71 14.89 10.42
C ASP A 45 1.53 15.84 10.66
N VAL A 46 0.52 15.34 11.38
CA VAL A 46 -0.60 16.14 11.84
C VAL A 46 -0.71 15.99 13.35
N ASN A 47 -0.35 17.05 14.07
CA ASN A 47 -0.39 17.09 15.54
C ASN A 47 0.38 15.93 16.21
N GLY A 48 1.55 15.58 15.68
CA GLY A 48 2.41 14.51 16.18
C GLY A 48 1.93 13.09 15.83
N ARG A 49 0.99 12.97 14.90
CA ARG A 49 0.56 11.70 14.30
C ARG A 49 1.03 11.61 12.87
N LEU A 50 1.55 10.46 12.50
CA LEU A 50 2.12 10.21 11.19
C LEU A 50 1.15 9.45 10.29
N TYR A 51 0.86 10.04 9.13
CA TYR A 51 -0.08 9.49 8.15
C TYR A 51 0.58 9.31 6.78
N TRP A 52 0.09 8.36 6.02
CA TRP A 52 0.36 8.28 4.58
C TRP A 52 -0.56 9.22 3.82
N ASP A 53 -0.04 9.90 2.80
CA ASP A 53 -0.85 10.70 1.88
C ASP A 53 -1.48 9.81 0.81
N LEU A 54 -2.65 9.22 1.12
CA LEU A 54 -3.40 8.36 0.22
C LEU A 54 -3.73 9.06 -1.11
N PHE A 55 -4.10 10.34 -1.05
CA PHE A 55 -4.50 11.08 -2.24
C PHE A 55 -3.30 11.41 -3.13
N HIS A 56 -2.14 11.69 -2.56
CA HIS A 56 -0.89 11.83 -3.31
C HIS A 56 -0.57 10.54 -4.09
N LEU A 57 -0.63 9.37 -3.43
CA LEU A 57 -0.39 8.10 -4.09
C LEU A 57 -1.37 7.86 -5.25
N TYR A 58 -2.66 8.14 -5.04
CA TYR A 58 -3.66 8.04 -6.10
C TYR A 58 -3.36 8.95 -7.29
N VAL A 59 -3.01 10.22 -7.03
CA VAL A 59 -2.67 11.18 -8.08
C VAL A 59 -1.45 10.72 -8.90
N GLU A 60 -0.41 10.17 -8.25
CA GLU A 60 0.78 9.69 -8.96
C GLU A 60 0.50 8.42 -9.79
N ILE A 61 -0.39 7.54 -9.34
CA ILE A 61 -0.87 6.40 -10.13
C ILE A 61 -1.60 6.90 -11.38
N VAL A 62 -2.57 7.82 -11.22
CA VAL A 62 -3.34 8.38 -12.34
C VAL A 62 -2.44 9.12 -13.33
N LYS A 63 -1.45 9.86 -12.84
CA LYS A 63 -0.44 10.53 -13.67
C LYS A 63 0.36 9.53 -14.52
N SER A 64 0.75 8.41 -13.91
CA SER A 64 1.46 7.35 -14.63
C SER A 64 0.61 6.73 -15.74
N LEU A 65 -0.68 6.51 -15.49
CA LEU A 65 -1.63 6.03 -16.50
C LEU A 65 -1.82 7.03 -17.66
N LYS A 66 -1.94 8.31 -17.33
CA LYS A 66 -2.06 9.38 -18.35
C LYS A 66 -0.81 9.49 -19.22
N GLU A 67 0.37 9.32 -18.63
CA GLU A 67 1.64 9.32 -19.37
C GLU A 67 1.68 8.20 -20.41
N ILE A 68 1.27 6.98 -20.04
CA ILE A 68 1.13 5.85 -20.98
C ILE A 68 0.14 6.16 -22.09
N GLN A 69 -1.01 6.71 -21.73
CA GLN A 69 -2.05 7.09 -22.70
C GLN A 69 -1.55 8.14 -23.70
N HIS A 70 -0.80 9.16 -23.23
CA HIS A 70 -0.22 10.20 -24.10
C HIS A 70 0.82 9.63 -25.07
N GLN A 71 1.52 8.56 -24.70
CA GLN A 71 2.44 7.85 -25.60
C GLN A 71 1.70 6.94 -26.60
N GLY A 72 0.38 6.85 -26.56
CA GLY A 72 -0.43 5.99 -27.42
C GLY A 72 -0.22 4.50 -27.17
N ILE A 73 0.25 4.12 -25.99
CA ILE A 73 0.54 2.73 -25.66
C ILE A 73 -0.72 2.09 -25.06
N GLU A 74 -1.16 1.00 -25.68
CA GLU A 74 -2.22 0.16 -25.14
C GLU A 74 -1.64 -0.84 -24.11
N ILE A 75 -2.21 -0.86 -22.92
CA ILE A 75 -1.82 -1.79 -21.83
C ILE A 75 -2.87 -2.87 -21.63
N ALA A 76 -2.43 -4.11 -21.48
CA ALA A 76 -3.30 -5.27 -21.24
C ALA A 76 -3.80 -5.32 -19.79
N SER A 77 -2.98 -4.89 -18.83
CA SER A 77 -3.37 -4.81 -17.40
C SER A 77 -2.48 -3.86 -16.60
N VAL A 78 -2.98 -3.52 -15.42
CA VAL A 78 -2.25 -2.78 -14.38
C VAL A 78 -2.12 -3.68 -13.16
N GLY A 79 -0.91 -3.80 -12.61
CA GLY A 79 -0.64 -4.42 -11.32
C GLY A 79 -0.12 -3.39 -10.33
N ILE A 80 -0.57 -3.48 -9.08
CA ILE A 80 -0.11 -2.60 -7.99
C ILE A 80 0.41 -3.48 -6.87
N ASP A 81 1.64 -3.20 -6.44
CA ASP A 81 2.26 -3.77 -5.25
C ASP A 81 2.57 -2.67 -4.24
N THR A 82 2.53 -3.00 -2.94
CA THR A 82 2.76 -2.03 -1.88
C THR A 82 3.35 -2.71 -0.63
N TRP A 83 3.83 -1.89 0.32
CA TRP A 83 4.29 -2.41 1.61
C TRP A 83 3.14 -3.03 2.43
N GLY A 84 3.47 -3.95 3.31
CA GLY A 84 2.50 -4.57 4.22
C GLY A 84 2.17 -3.71 5.44
N VAL A 85 1.37 -4.27 6.33
CA VAL A 85 0.92 -3.83 7.65
C VAL A 85 -0.08 -2.68 7.69
N ASP A 86 0.06 -1.67 6.84
CA ASP A 86 -0.87 -0.54 6.80
C ASP A 86 -2.09 -0.86 5.94
N PHE A 87 -3.19 -0.21 6.22
CA PHE A 87 -4.46 -0.41 5.52
C PHE A 87 -5.31 0.86 5.53
N VAL A 88 -6.28 0.90 4.64
CA VAL A 88 -7.29 1.97 4.57
C VAL A 88 -8.67 1.33 4.74
N SER A 89 -9.47 1.90 5.63
CA SER A 89 -10.88 1.54 5.77
C SER A 89 -11.74 2.45 4.88
N PHE A 90 -12.64 1.83 4.11
CA PHE A 90 -13.57 2.55 3.24
C PHE A 90 -15.00 2.42 3.74
N GLY A 91 -15.76 3.47 3.57
CA GLY A 91 -17.20 3.45 3.75
C GLY A 91 -17.92 2.65 2.63
N LYS A 92 -19.21 2.39 2.81
CA LYS A 92 -20.04 1.73 1.79
C LYS A 92 -20.18 2.54 0.49
N ASP A 93 -19.92 3.83 0.57
CA ASP A 93 -19.89 4.79 -0.53
C ASP A 93 -18.57 4.76 -1.32
N GLY A 94 -17.57 4.00 -0.84
CA GLY A 94 -16.25 3.93 -1.45
C GLY A 94 -15.29 5.04 -1.01
N GLU A 95 -15.71 5.90 -0.07
CA GLU A 95 -14.84 6.96 0.47
C GLU A 95 -13.98 6.45 1.63
N PRO A 96 -12.72 6.89 1.75
CA PRO A 96 -11.89 6.53 2.89
C PRO A 96 -12.46 7.14 4.18
N LEU A 97 -12.68 6.31 5.19
CA LEU A 97 -13.21 6.77 6.49
C LEU A 97 -12.23 7.65 7.25
N ARG A 98 -10.92 7.48 6.98
CA ARG A 98 -9.85 8.28 7.58
C ARG A 98 -8.56 8.12 6.77
N MET A 99 -7.63 9.04 6.96
CA MET A 99 -6.26 8.88 6.46
C MET A 99 -5.57 7.71 7.17
N PRO A 100 -4.86 6.84 6.42
CA PRO A 100 -4.16 5.70 7.01
C PRO A 100 -2.98 6.16 7.86
N TYR A 101 -2.85 5.63 9.06
CA TYR A 101 -1.64 5.81 9.84
C TYR A 101 -0.44 5.20 9.13
N SER A 102 0.70 5.87 9.24
CA SER A 102 1.96 5.23 8.91
C SER A 102 2.36 4.23 10.00
N TYR A 103 2.89 3.07 9.64
CA TYR A 103 3.46 2.12 10.60
C TYR A 103 4.60 2.72 11.46
N ARG A 104 5.11 3.88 11.09
CA ARG A 104 6.11 4.64 11.85
C ARG A 104 5.50 5.49 12.96
N ASP A 105 4.18 5.61 13.00
CA ASP A 105 3.49 6.29 14.09
C ASP A 105 3.61 5.50 15.40
N THR A 106 3.63 6.22 16.51
CA THR A 106 3.82 5.64 17.84
C THR A 106 2.52 5.21 18.52
N HIS A 107 1.35 5.47 17.90
CA HIS A 107 0.03 5.23 18.53
C HIS A 107 -0.19 3.75 18.94
N THR A 108 0.47 2.82 18.25
CA THR A 108 0.35 1.38 18.53
C THR A 108 1.39 0.85 19.53
N PHE A 109 2.30 1.67 20.03
CA PHE A 109 3.36 1.18 20.94
C PHE A 109 2.84 0.41 22.15
N PRO A 110 1.80 0.85 22.87
CA PRO A 110 1.25 0.10 24.00
C PRO A 110 0.32 -1.05 23.61
N ALA A 111 -0.03 -1.18 22.32
CA ALA A 111 -1.06 -2.11 21.87
C ALA A 111 -0.70 -3.60 22.06
N PRO A 112 0.52 -4.08 21.79
CA PRO A 112 0.85 -5.49 21.99
C PRO A 112 0.64 -5.95 23.43
N GLU A 113 1.11 -5.19 24.43
CA GLU A 113 0.94 -5.54 25.83
C GLU A 113 -0.55 -5.57 26.22
N LYS A 114 -1.31 -4.54 25.85
CA LYS A 114 -2.75 -4.49 26.09
C LYS A 114 -3.48 -5.68 25.46
N PHE A 115 -3.14 -6.00 24.22
CA PHE A 115 -3.73 -7.10 23.48
C PHE A 115 -3.44 -8.45 24.17
N PHE A 116 -2.20 -8.71 24.53
CA PHE A 116 -1.82 -9.98 25.17
C PHE A 116 -2.43 -10.16 26.55
N ASN A 117 -2.72 -9.09 27.26
CA ASN A 117 -3.40 -9.14 28.56
C ASN A 117 -4.93 -9.32 28.44
N LYS A 118 -5.54 -8.88 27.32
CA LYS A 118 -7.01 -8.87 27.18
C LYS A 118 -7.55 -9.93 26.24
N VAL A 119 -6.81 -10.32 25.19
CA VAL A 119 -7.35 -11.09 24.06
C VAL A 119 -6.70 -12.45 23.93
N LEU A 120 -5.42 -12.50 23.57
CA LEU A 120 -4.67 -13.74 23.34
C LEU A 120 -3.24 -13.59 23.82
N SER A 121 -2.67 -14.66 24.36
CA SER A 121 -1.24 -14.67 24.73
C SER A 121 -0.33 -14.46 23.51
N LYS A 122 0.88 -13.95 23.74
CA LYS A 122 1.89 -13.77 22.69
C LYS A 122 2.18 -15.08 21.95
N LYS A 123 2.26 -16.20 22.69
CA LYS A 123 2.50 -17.53 22.11
C LYS A 123 1.38 -17.97 21.18
N GLU A 124 0.13 -17.83 21.62
CA GLU A 124 -1.04 -18.22 20.83
C GLU A 124 -1.17 -17.33 19.57
N THR A 125 -0.93 -16.02 19.71
CA THR A 125 -0.92 -15.09 18.59
C THR A 125 0.12 -15.53 17.54
N TYR A 126 1.35 -15.85 17.96
CA TYR A 126 2.38 -16.33 17.04
C TYR A 126 2.01 -17.67 16.40
N LEU A 127 1.50 -18.64 17.19
CA LEU A 127 1.10 -19.94 16.65
C LEU A 127 -0.03 -19.86 15.60
N LYS A 128 -0.91 -18.87 15.74
CA LYS A 128 -2.02 -18.66 14.78
C LYS A 128 -1.59 -17.92 13.50
N THR A 129 -0.63 -17.02 13.63
CA THR A 129 -0.28 -16.10 12.51
C THR A 129 1.03 -16.46 11.83
N GLY A 130 1.97 -17.08 12.54
CA GLY A 130 3.35 -17.28 12.09
C GLY A 130 4.15 -15.98 11.90
N ILE A 131 3.60 -14.83 12.32
CA ILE A 131 4.16 -13.50 12.06
C ILE A 131 4.95 -13.02 13.27
N GLN A 132 6.12 -12.43 13.02
CA GLN A 132 6.90 -11.75 14.06
C GLN A 132 6.05 -10.65 14.72
N ILE A 133 6.06 -10.62 16.05
CA ILE A 133 5.32 -9.63 16.82
C ILE A 133 6.04 -8.28 16.76
N MET A 134 5.44 -7.34 16.07
CA MET A 134 5.88 -5.95 15.99
C MET A 134 4.68 -5.05 16.34
N ASN A 135 4.90 -3.95 17.05
CA ASN A 135 3.83 -3.07 17.51
C ASN A 135 2.96 -2.50 16.35
N PHE A 136 3.53 -2.37 15.17
CA PHE A 136 2.87 -1.81 13.98
C PHE A 136 2.13 -2.86 13.13
N ASN A 137 2.10 -4.14 13.50
CA ASN A 137 1.34 -5.13 12.74
C ASN A 137 -0.14 -4.72 12.66
N SER A 138 -0.79 -4.99 11.53
CA SER A 138 -2.21 -4.65 11.30
C SER A 138 -3.13 -5.09 12.43
N LEU A 139 -2.85 -6.23 13.07
CA LEU A 139 -3.58 -6.72 14.24
C LEU A 139 -3.61 -5.67 15.37
N PHE A 140 -2.46 -5.06 15.69
CA PHE A 140 -2.38 -4.08 16.77
C PHE A 140 -2.92 -2.72 16.35
N GLN A 141 -2.83 -2.38 15.07
CA GLN A 141 -3.46 -1.18 14.54
C GLN A 141 -5.00 -1.28 14.65
N LEU A 142 -5.59 -2.40 14.21
CA LEU A 142 -7.03 -2.67 14.34
C LEU A 142 -7.48 -2.71 15.81
N PHE A 143 -6.71 -3.37 16.67
CA PHE A 143 -7.00 -3.42 18.09
C PHE A 143 -7.01 -2.02 18.73
N THR A 144 -6.03 -1.17 18.38
CA THR A 144 -5.98 0.22 18.86
C THR A 144 -7.19 1.02 18.37
N GLN A 145 -7.55 0.89 17.10
CA GLN A 145 -8.73 1.56 16.56
C GLN A 145 -10.02 1.14 17.27
N HIS A 146 -10.16 -0.15 17.59
CA HIS A 146 -11.30 -0.65 18.36
C HIS A 146 -11.32 -0.11 19.80
N GLU A 147 -10.19 -0.13 20.51
CA GLU A 147 -10.10 0.40 21.88
C GLU A 147 -10.39 1.90 21.95
N ASP A 148 -10.00 2.65 20.93
CA ASP A 148 -10.21 4.10 20.83
C ASP A 148 -11.60 4.48 20.30
N ASN A 149 -12.49 3.50 20.03
CA ASN A 149 -13.80 3.70 19.38
C ASN A 149 -13.71 4.47 18.05
N ASN A 150 -12.61 4.31 17.34
CA ASN A 150 -12.45 4.91 16.02
C ASN A 150 -13.24 4.13 14.96
N PRO A 151 -13.79 4.79 13.93
CA PRO A 151 -14.46 4.10 12.84
C PRO A 151 -13.48 3.17 12.10
N VAL A 152 -13.91 1.95 11.86
CA VAL A 152 -13.17 0.92 11.13
C VAL A 152 -14.00 0.45 9.94
#